data_0b66885651b1a013a944d987bee8a3d9
#
_entry.id   0b66885651b1a013a944d987bee8a3d9
#
_cell.length_a   1.000
_cell.length_b   1.000
_cell.length_c   1.000
_cell.angle_alpha   90.00
_cell.angle_beta   90.00
_cell.angle_gamma   90.00
#
_symmetry.space_group_name_H-M   'P 1'
#
loop_
_entity.id
_entity.type
_entity.pdbx_description
1 polymer ?
#
loop_
_entity_poly.entity_id
_entity_poly.type
_entity_poly.pdbx_seq_one_letter_code
_entity_poly.pdbx_strand_id
1 'polypeptide(L)'
;MRHGQSMWNAANLFTGWVDVPLTNKGIEEAINGGKEIASLLIDEVHVSTLIRAQMTAMLALAQHDSGKTPIFQYPESEDSMSENESRMVKWAQSNDSGENTIPVHVSWKLNERMYGDLQGLDKQETRDKYGDEQVHIWRRSYDVPPPSGESLEL
;
A
#
# COMPACT_ATOMS: atom_id res chain seq x y z
N MET A 1 2.45 8.48 -4.54
CA MET A 1 3.76 7.78 -4.57
C MET A 1 3.53 6.28 -4.67
N ARG A 2 4.19 5.59 -5.58
CA ARG A 2 4.10 4.14 -5.71
C ARG A 2 5.04 3.46 -4.69
N HIS A 3 4.66 2.27 -4.19
CA HIS A 3 5.54 1.47 -3.33
C HIS A 3 6.81 1.03 -4.09
N GLY A 4 7.87 0.73 -3.34
CA GLY A 4 9.10 0.18 -3.89
C GLY A 4 8.93 -1.26 -4.38
N GLN A 5 9.98 -1.83 -4.97
CA GLN A 5 9.96 -3.20 -5.47
C GLN A 5 9.61 -4.19 -4.35
N SER A 6 8.55 -4.96 -4.55
CA SER A 6 8.20 -6.08 -3.65
C SER A 6 8.94 -7.36 -4.06
N MET A 7 8.99 -8.33 -3.15
CA MET A 7 9.59 -9.64 -3.44
C MET A 7 8.94 -10.34 -4.63
N TRP A 8 7.62 -10.18 -4.81
CA TRP A 8 6.91 -10.77 -5.94
C TRP A 8 7.08 -9.96 -7.23
N ASN A 9 7.27 -8.64 -7.16
CA ASN A 9 7.70 -7.86 -8.35
C ASN A 9 9.06 -8.37 -8.86
N ALA A 10 10.01 -8.59 -7.97
CA ALA A 10 11.33 -9.13 -8.31
C ALA A 10 11.25 -10.54 -8.93
N ALA A 11 10.32 -11.37 -8.45
CA ALA A 11 10.06 -12.70 -8.97
C ALA A 11 9.14 -12.73 -10.19
N ASN A 12 8.65 -11.57 -10.66
CA ASN A 12 7.71 -11.43 -11.78
C ASN A 12 6.38 -12.19 -11.58
N LEU A 13 5.85 -12.14 -10.35
CA LEU A 13 4.58 -12.78 -10.00
C LEU A 13 3.43 -11.75 -9.91
N PHE A 14 2.21 -12.21 -10.18
CA PHE A 14 1.02 -11.42 -9.89
C PHE A 14 0.81 -11.29 -8.38
N THR A 15 0.73 -10.06 -7.88
CA THR A 15 0.68 -9.80 -6.43
C THR A 15 -0.74 -9.55 -5.93
N GLY A 16 -1.40 -8.50 -6.41
CA GLY A 16 -2.75 -8.13 -5.93
C GLY A 16 -2.78 -7.89 -4.42
N TRP A 17 -3.61 -8.63 -3.69
CA TRP A 17 -3.80 -8.50 -2.25
C TRP A 17 -2.88 -9.39 -1.41
N VAL A 18 -2.03 -10.18 -2.03
CA VAL A 18 -1.01 -10.95 -1.28
C VAL A 18 -0.08 -9.97 -0.57
N ASP A 19 0.08 -10.16 0.74
CA ASP A 19 0.77 -9.23 1.61
C ASP A 19 2.28 -9.51 1.66
N VAL A 20 2.95 -9.23 0.55
CA VAL A 20 4.39 -9.45 0.42
C VAL A 20 5.17 -8.17 0.70
N PRO A 21 6.32 -8.29 1.40
CA PRO A 21 7.15 -7.13 1.75
C PRO A 21 8.00 -6.64 0.58
N LEU A 22 8.68 -5.52 0.80
CA LEU A 22 9.68 -4.98 -0.12
C LEU A 22 10.96 -5.84 -0.13
N THR A 23 11.66 -5.82 -1.26
CA THR A 23 13.06 -6.26 -1.35
C THR A 23 13.99 -5.19 -0.78
N ASN A 24 15.28 -5.52 -0.62
CA ASN A 24 16.29 -4.52 -0.26
C ASN A 24 16.33 -3.37 -1.27
N LYS A 25 16.17 -3.67 -2.55
CA LYS A 25 16.07 -2.64 -3.60
C LYS A 25 14.84 -1.77 -3.39
N GLY A 26 13.68 -2.36 -3.06
CA GLY A 26 12.45 -1.62 -2.77
C GLY A 26 12.59 -0.70 -1.55
N ILE A 27 13.31 -1.13 -0.53
CA ILE A 27 13.65 -0.30 0.64
C ILE A 27 14.49 0.91 0.24
N GLU A 28 15.52 0.72 -0.57
CA GLU A 28 16.35 1.81 -1.09
C GLU A 28 15.53 2.78 -1.95
N GLU A 29 14.67 2.27 -2.80
CA GLU A 29 13.76 3.08 -3.61
C GLU A 29 12.83 3.92 -2.74
N ALA A 30 12.29 3.37 -1.67
CA ALA A 30 11.42 4.09 -0.73
C ALA A 30 12.18 5.20 0.01
N ILE A 31 13.40 4.93 0.45
CA ILE A 31 14.25 5.92 1.10
C ILE A 31 14.60 7.05 0.14
N ASN A 32 14.99 6.73 -1.09
CA ASN A 32 15.34 7.71 -2.11
C ASN A 32 14.12 8.56 -2.52
N GLY A 33 12.96 7.92 -2.69
CA GLY A 33 11.71 8.65 -2.93
C GLY A 33 11.35 9.58 -1.78
N GLY A 34 11.57 9.17 -0.55
CA GLY A 34 11.40 9.99 0.64
C GLY A 34 12.31 11.22 0.66
N LYS A 35 13.56 11.08 0.23
CA LYS A 35 14.50 12.20 0.10
C LYS A 35 14.05 13.21 -0.95
N GLU A 36 13.48 12.75 -2.04
CA GLU A 36 12.95 13.62 -3.10
C GLU A 36 11.76 14.47 -2.64
N ILE A 37 10.91 13.94 -1.75
CA ILE A 37 9.75 14.64 -1.22
C ILE A 37 9.97 15.24 0.17
N ALA A 38 11.18 15.19 0.71
CA ALA A 38 11.51 15.60 2.08
C ALA A 38 11.12 17.04 2.41
N SER A 39 11.19 17.93 1.44
CA SER A 39 10.86 19.37 1.60
C SER A 39 9.41 19.71 1.26
N LEU A 40 8.62 18.76 0.77
CA LEU A 40 7.20 18.99 0.45
C LEU A 40 6.38 19.11 1.75
N LEU A 41 5.46 20.06 1.77
CA LEU A 41 4.53 20.17 2.88
C LEU A 41 3.54 19.02 2.84
N ILE A 42 3.52 18.20 3.89
CA ILE A 42 2.64 17.04 4.03
C ILE A 42 1.85 17.18 5.33
N ASP A 43 0.54 17.24 5.22
CA ASP A 43 -0.37 17.35 6.37
C ASP A 43 -0.89 15.98 6.83
N GLU A 44 -1.12 15.08 5.89
CA GLU A 44 -1.62 13.73 6.16
C GLU A 44 -1.17 12.75 5.07
N VAL A 45 -1.18 11.47 5.40
CA VAL A 45 -0.82 10.38 4.49
C VAL A 45 -1.94 9.36 4.45
N HIS A 46 -2.23 8.84 3.27
CA HIS A 46 -3.18 7.75 3.07
C HIS A 46 -2.45 6.55 2.50
N VAL A 47 -2.66 5.37 3.08
CA VAL A 47 -1.94 4.15 2.72
C VAL A 47 -2.88 2.95 2.73
N SER A 48 -2.57 1.95 1.91
CA SER A 48 -3.31 0.68 1.91
C SER A 48 -2.99 -0.18 3.13
N THR A 49 -3.71 -1.28 3.28
CA THR A 49 -3.44 -2.26 4.35
C THR A 49 -2.23 -3.15 4.05
N LEU A 50 -1.68 -3.11 2.83
CA LEU A 50 -0.59 -3.98 2.39
C LEU A 50 0.75 -3.54 2.96
N ILE A 51 1.54 -4.51 3.44
CA ILE A 51 2.83 -4.25 4.09
C ILE A 51 3.80 -3.49 3.18
N ARG A 52 3.84 -3.79 1.88
CA ARG A 52 4.73 -3.09 0.94
C ARG A 52 4.45 -1.60 0.83
N ALA A 53 3.18 -1.20 0.91
CA ALA A 53 2.78 0.20 0.90
C ALA A 53 3.11 0.88 2.24
N GLN A 54 2.85 0.20 3.35
CA GLN A 54 3.14 0.71 4.69
C GLN A 54 4.64 0.85 4.91
N MET A 55 5.45 -0.12 4.50
CA MET A 55 6.92 -0.03 4.53
C MET A 55 7.41 1.18 3.73
N THR A 56 6.90 1.36 2.52
CA THR A 56 7.29 2.49 1.66
C THR A 56 6.95 3.83 2.33
N ALA A 57 5.75 3.96 2.90
CA ALA A 57 5.33 5.18 3.58
C ALA A 57 6.21 5.48 4.80
N MET A 58 6.49 4.49 5.65
CA MET A 58 7.32 4.67 6.85
C MET A 58 8.76 5.05 6.50
N LEU A 59 9.36 4.37 5.52
CA LEU A 59 10.72 4.66 5.08
C LEU A 59 10.83 6.04 4.43
N ALA A 60 9.85 6.42 3.62
CA ALA A 60 9.80 7.76 3.02
C ALA A 60 9.62 8.86 4.06
N LEU A 61 8.69 8.69 5.00
CA LEU A 61 8.44 9.67 6.05
C LEU A 61 9.61 9.84 7.01
N ALA A 62 10.43 8.79 7.21
CA ALA A 62 11.66 8.89 7.99
C ALA A 62 12.67 9.91 7.42
N GLN A 63 12.57 10.21 6.14
CA GLN A 63 13.43 11.18 5.45
C GLN A 63 12.85 12.61 5.40
N HIS A 64 11.64 12.83 5.92
CA HIS A 64 10.94 14.09 5.80
C HIS A 64 11.53 15.17 6.73
N ASP A 65 11.66 16.41 6.23
CA ASP A 65 12.30 17.53 6.95
C ASP A 65 11.49 18.02 8.15
N SER A 66 10.19 17.72 8.24
CA SER A 66 9.35 18.16 9.36
C SER A 66 9.74 17.57 10.71
N GLY A 67 10.44 16.44 10.71
CA GLY A 67 10.78 15.70 11.92
C GLY A 67 9.58 15.08 12.65
N LYS A 68 8.38 15.10 12.06
CA LYS A 68 7.19 14.53 12.65
C LYS A 68 7.20 13.02 12.55
N THR A 69 6.75 12.35 13.61
CA THR A 69 6.63 10.89 13.65
C THR A 69 5.30 10.45 13.04
N PRO A 70 5.29 9.47 12.14
CA PRO A 70 4.04 8.93 11.59
C PRO A 70 3.24 8.18 12.65
N ILE A 71 1.94 8.38 12.67
CA ILE A 71 1.01 7.65 13.53
C ILE A 71 -0.10 7.05 12.70
N PHE A 72 -0.30 5.73 12.80
CA PHE A 72 -1.35 5.02 12.06
C PHE A 72 -2.72 5.32 12.62
N GLN A 73 -3.66 5.61 11.72
CA GLN A 73 -5.08 5.72 12.02
C GLN A 73 -5.86 4.73 11.17
N TYR A 74 -6.67 3.91 11.85
CA TYR A 74 -7.52 2.91 11.22
C TYR A 74 -8.96 3.41 11.20
N PRO A 75 -9.79 2.99 10.21
CA PRO A 75 -11.22 3.30 10.21
C PRO A 75 -11.87 2.77 11.49
N GLU A 76 -12.65 3.61 12.15
CA GLU A 76 -13.39 3.20 13.36
C GLU A 76 -14.48 2.19 12.99
N SER A 77 -14.50 1.05 13.68
CA SER A 77 -15.70 0.24 13.84
C SER A 77 -16.18 0.44 15.26
N GLU A 78 -17.18 1.28 15.46
CA GLU A 78 -17.67 1.68 16.79
C GLU A 78 -18.17 0.50 17.64
N ASP A 79 -18.54 -0.62 17.02
CA ASP A 79 -19.27 -1.71 17.65
C ASP A 79 -18.41 -2.78 18.32
N SER A 80 -17.07 -2.74 18.25
CA SER A 80 -16.21 -3.82 18.74
C SER A 80 -14.96 -3.39 19.50
N MET A 81 -14.76 -2.09 19.78
CA MET A 81 -13.57 -1.62 20.47
C MET A 81 -13.68 -1.72 21.99
N SER A 82 -12.65 -2.28 22.62
CA SER A 82 -12.50 -2.21 24.09
C SER A 82 -12.27 -0.76 24.54
N GLU A 83 -12.47 -0.47 25.83
CA GLU A 83 -12.16 0.85 26.42
C GLU A 83 -10.70 1.28 26.16
N ASN A 84 -9.79 0.32 26.17
CA ASN A 84 -8.37 0.55 25.92
C ASN A 84 -8.12 0.98 24.48
N GLU A 85 -8.68 0.25 23.53
CA GLU A 85 -8.59 0.58 22.10
C GLU A 85 -9.21 1.94 21.80
N SER A 86 -10.36 2.24 22.38
CA SER A 86 -11.02 3.54 22.26
C SER A 86 -10.15 4.69 22.76
N ARG A 87 -9.44 4.51 23.89
CA ARG A 87 -8.50 5.53 24.41
C ARG A 87 -7.30 5.73 23.48
N MET A 88 -6.76 4.66 22.92
CA MET A 88 -5.66 4.72 21.97
C MET A 88 -6.03 5.47 20.69
N VAL A 89 -7.21 5.18 20.15
CA VAL A 89 -7.73 5.88 18.97
C VAL A 89 -7.96 7.37 19.25
N LYS A 90 -8.55 7.70 20.40
CA LYS A 90 -8.76 9.10 20.83
C LYS A 90 -7.45 9.86 20.98
N TRP A 91 -6.44 9.23 21.54
CA TRP A 91 -5.12 9.83 21.64
C TRP A 91 -4.52 10.11 20.25
N ALA A 92 -4.58 9.14 19.34
CA ALA A 92 -4.08 9.28 17.98
C ALA A 92 -4.78 10.40 17.19
N GLN A 93 -6.04 10.69 17.50
CA GLN A 93 -6.82 11.75 16.87
C GLN A 93 -6.76 13.09 17.62
N SER A 94 -6.10 13.14 18.77
CA SER A 94 -6.04 14.35 19.59
C SER A 94 -5.17 15.43 18.97
N ASN A 95 -5.49 16.70 19.27
CA ASN A 95 -4.69 17.85 18.84
C ASN A 95 -3.27 17.83 19.41
N ASP A 96 -3.08 17.23 20.58
CA ASP A 96 -1.77 17.11 21.25
C ASP A 96 -0.80 16.24 20.46
N SER A 97 -1.30 15.26 19.69
CA SER A 97 -0.46 14.45 18.79
C SER A 97 -0.07 15.20 17.52
N GLY A 98 -0.86 16.18 17.08
CA GLY A 98 -0.72 16.85 15.78
C GLY A 98 0.53 17.71 15.60
N GLU A 99 1.15 18.19 16.67
CA GLU A 99 2.38 18.99 16.60
C GLU A 99 3.62 18.14 16.27
N ASN A 100 3.67 16.91 16.78
CA ASN A 100 4.82 16.02 16.70
C ASN A 100 4.58 14.79 15.82
N THR A 101 3.36 14.61 15.34
CA THR A 101 2.98 13.45 14.55
C THR A 101 2.34 13.84 13.23
N ILE A 102 2.45 12.94 12.26
CA ILE A 102 1.74 13.04 10.99
C ILE A 102 0.76 11.86 10.88
N PRO A 103 -0.55 12.11 10.66
CA PRO A 103 -1.51 11.03 10.57
C PRO A 103 -1.33 10.22 9.29
N VAL A 104 -1.31 8.90 9.42
CA VAL A 104 -1.26 7.94 8.32
C VAL A 104 -2.55 7.13 8.35
N HIS A 105 -3.48 7.47 7.48
CA HIS A 105 -4.78 6.83 7.38
C HIS A 105 -4.67 5.52 6.59
N VAL A 106 -5.00 4.40 7.23
CA VAL A 106 -4.97 3.08 6.62
C VAL A 106 -6.35 2.72 6.09
N SER A 107 -6.43 2.34 4.82
CA SER A 107 -7.69 1.92 4.20
C SER A 107 -7.48 0.81 3.18
N TRP A 108 -8.27 -0.28 3.28
CA TRP A 108 -8.27 -1.34 2.30
C TRP A 108 -8.72 -0.86 0.91
N LYS A 109 -9.47 0.23 0.84
CA LYS A 109 -9.92 0.84 -0.42
C LYS A 109 -8.77 1.33 -1.30
N LEU A 110 -7.59 1.51 -0.71
CA LEU A 110 -6.37 1.87 -1.42
C LEU A 110 -5.52 0.66 -1.81
N ASN A 111 -5.96 -0.55 -1.45
CA ASN A 111 -5.28 -1.77 -1.84
C ASN A 111 -5.23 -1.88 -3.37
N GLU A 112 -4.17 -2.52 -3.83
CA GLU A 112 -4.04 -2.89 -5.21
C GLU A 112 -5.20 -3.78 -5.65
N ARG A 113 -5.51 -3.78 -6.93
CA ARG A 113 -6.53 -4.64 -7.52
C ARG A 113 -6.26 -6.11 -7.20
N MET A 114 -7.32 -6.83 -6.87
CA MET A 114 -7.25 -8.27 -6.65
C MET A 114 -7.18 -9.01 -7.98
N TYR A 115 -6.12 -9.77 -8.19
CA TYR A 115 -5.94 -10.57 -9.41
C TYR A 115 -6.58 -11.98 -9.33
N GLY A 116 -7.26 -12.31 -8.23
CA GLY A 116 -7.97 -13.58 -8.09
C GLY A 116 -7.05 -14.78 -8.25
N ASP A 117 -7.43 -15.70 -9.15
CA ASP A 117 -6.68 -16.93 -9.40
C ASP A 117 -5.30 -16.71 -10.02
N LEU A 118 -5.02 -15.52 -10.54
CA LEU A 118 -3.69 -15.19 -11.08
C LEU A 118 -2.67 -14.86 -10.00
N GLN A 119 -3.08 -14.57 -8.77
CA GLN A 119 -2.17 -14.21 -7.68
C GLN A 119 -1.17 -15.34 -7.40
N GLY A 120 0.11 -15.00 -7.35
CA GLY A 120 1.19 -15.96 -7.15
C GLY A 120 1.67 -16.65 -8.43
N LEU A 121 1.01 -16.44 -9.55
CA LEU A 121 1.45 -17.00 -10.84
C LEU A 121 2.56 -16.15 -11.46
N ASP A 122 3.49 -16.80 -12.13
CA ASP A 122 4.50 -16.11 -12.94
C ASP A 122 3.84 -15.44 -14.15
N LYS A 123 4.16 -14.18 -14.38
CA LYS A 123 3.56 -13.39 -15.48
C LYS A 123 3.91 -13.95 -16.86
N GLN A 124 5.14 -14.46 -17.05
CA GLN A 124 5.53 -15.04 -18.32
C GLN A 124 4.86 -16.38 -18.57
N GLU A 125 4.81 -17.26 -17.58
CA GLU A 125 4.09 -18.53 -17.66
C GLU A 125 2.60 -18.33 -17.90
N THR A 126 2.02 -17.31 -17.29
CA THR A 126 0.60 -16.94 -17.51
C THR A 126 0.38 -16.47 -18.93
N ARG A 127 1.28 -15.68 -19.49
CA ARG A 127 1.24 -15.29 -20.92
C ARG A 127 1.37 -16.48 -21.83
N ASP A 128 2.24 -17.41 -21.52
CA ASP A 128 2.43 -18.65 -22.30
C ASP A 128 1.17 -19.53 -22.28
N LYS A 129 0.45 -19.56 -21.15
CA LYS A 129 -0.77 -20.37 -20.98
C LYS A 129 -2.00 -19.72 -21.61
N TYR A 130 -2.20 -18.42 -21.44
CA TYR A 130 -3.43 -17.70 -21.84
C TYR A 130 -3.24 -16.79 -23.06
N GLY A 131 -2.00 -16.57 -23.50
CA GLY A 131 -1.64 -15.64 -24.56
C GLY A 131 -1.36 -14.23 -24.05
N ASP A 132 -0.45 -13.53 -24.73
CA ASP A 132 -0.03 -12.18 -24.35
C ASP A 132 -1.19 -11.18 -24.35
N GLU A 133 -2.06 -11.26 -25.35
CA GLU A 133 -3.21 -10.37 -25.53
C GLU A 133 -4.20 -10.52 -24.36
N GLN A 134 -4.57 -11.76 -23.98
CA GLN A 134 -5.50 -12.00 -22.89
C GLN A 134 -4.94 -11.52 -21.53
N VAL A 135 -3.66 -11.76 -21.27
CA VAL A 135 -3.01 -11.29 -20.03
C VAL A 135 -2.93 -9.77 -20.01
N HIS A 136 -2.64 -9.14 -21.16
CA HIS A 136 -2.64 -7.68 -21.29
C HIS A 136 -4.03 -7.11 -21.00
N ILE A 137 -5.09 -7.72 -21.50
CA ILE A 137 -6.48 -7.35 -21.23
C ILE A 137 -6.76 -7.43 -19.72
N TRP A 138 -6.43 -8.52 -19.05
CA TRP A 138 -6.63 -8.66 -17.60
C TRP A 138 -5.86 -7.62 -16.78
N ARG A 139 -4.68 -7.26 -17.22
CA ARG A 139 -3.84 -6.28 -16.49
C ARG A 139 -4.24 -4.83 -16.72
N ARG A 140 -4.75 -4.49 -17.88
CA ARG A 140 -4.92 -3.10 -18.35
C ARG A 140 -6.33 -2.73 -18.74
N SER A 141 -7.20 -3.68 -19.05
CA SER A 141 -8.58 -3.37 -19.41
C SER A 141 -9.35 -2.82 -18.20
N TYR A 142 -10.21 -1.87 -18.47
CA TYR A 142 -11.06 -1.22 -17.46
C TYR A 142 -12.14 -2.18 -16.92
N ASP A 143 -12.76 -2.97 -17.77
CA ASP A 143 -13.99 -3.73 -17.50
C ASP A 143 -13.83 -5.25 -17.51
N VAL A 144 -12.70 -5.78 -17.94
CA VAL A 144 -12.46 -7.23 -18.00
C VAL A 144 -11.63 -7.69 -16.81
N PRO A 145 -12.25 -8.37 -15.80
CA PRO A 145 -11.51 -8.88 -14.65
C PRO A 145 -10.72 -10.15 -14.98
N PRO A 146 -9.63 -10.43 -14.26
CA PRO A 146 -8.99 -11.74 -14.28
C PRO A 146 -9.90 -12.79 -13.60
N PRO A 147 -9.62 -14.11 -13.77
CA PRO A 147 -10.40 -15.15 -13.11
C PRO A 147 -10.51 -14.92 -11.59
N SER A 148 -11.73 -14.85 -11.06
CA SER A 148 -12.05 -14.57 -9.64
C SER A 148 -11.46 -13.27 -9.09
N GLY A 149 -11.08 -12.32 -9.97
CA GLY A 149 -10.50 -11.04 -9.60
C GLY A 149 -11.39 -9.85 -9.89
N GLU A 150 -10.80 -8.67 -9.81
CA GLU A 150 -11.47 -7.38 -9.98
C GLU A 150 -10.98 -6.68 -11.26
N SER A 151 -11.88 -5.98 -11.94
CA SER A 151 -11.54 -5.07 -13.03
C SER A 151 -11.17 -3.68 -12.50
N LEU A 152 -10.73 -2.82 -13.38
CA LEU A 152 -10.48 -1.40 -13.06
C LEU A 152 -11.77 -0.59 -12.93
N GLU A 153 -12.91 -1.18 -13.29
CA GLU A 153 -14.23 -0.54 -13.20
C GLU A 153 -14.73 -0.32 -11.78
N LEU A 154 -14.17 -1.02 -10.80
CA LEU A 154 -14.59 -0.95 -9.39
C LEU A 154 -14.26 0.37 -8.73
#